data_a94d956ad13b21d4e9840242d0059f6f
#
_entry.id   a94d956ad13b21d4e9840242d0059f6f
#
_cell.length_a   1.000
_cell.length_b   1.000
_cell.length_c   1.000
_cell.angle_alpha   90.00
_cell.angle_beta   90.00
_cell.angle_gamma   90.00
#
_symmetry.space_group_name_H-M   'P 1'
#
loop_
_entity.id
_entity.type
_entity.pdbx_description
1 polymer ?
#
loop_
_entity_poly.entity_id
_entity_poly.type
_entity_poly.pdbx_seq_one_letter_code
_entity_poly.pdbx_strand_id
1 'polypeptide(L)'
;MTGALGPDADSSALLQPFPKPGRLVQFAYRELDLATSRQQDHLLPLQDLATLARPWNRGTCQTAQLRREVWLWLEAVATWLNHEHVWDVADVIPTCWPQHPHLVHGIAVLADQHHRAGQALTSDPLDEWRRHSPPSFIERMRSRLRNHCQEDHQSWPAKGRYTRHIGEATCRRRMDAYAADVRALRSTYDQDQSPRLGLVDLAIDEIKQLSDFDSHVYGRDKINA
;
A
#
# COMPACT_ATOMS: atom_id res chain seq x y z
N MET A 1 37.40 -40.45 25.03
CA MET A 1 36.19 -39.62 25.20
C MET A 1 35.92 -38.99 23.84
N THR A 2 35.12 -39.66 23.03
CA THR A 2 34.69 -39.25 21.70
C THR A 2 33.42 -38.42 21.83
N GLY A 3 33.55 -37.09 21.71
CA GLY A 3 32.40 -36.21 21.65
C GLY A 3 31.70 -36.38 20.29
N ALA A 4 30.50 -36.90 20.31
CA ALA A 4 29.62 -36.89 19.15
C ALA A 4 29.22 -35.46 18.86
N LEU A 5 29.69 -34.92 17.74
CA LEU A 5 29.10 -33.74 17.11
C LEU A 5 27.69 -34.11 16.70
N GLY A 6 26.71 -33.49 17.35
CA GLY A 6 25.32 -33.55 16.94
C GLY A 6 25.15 -33.03 15.48
N PRO A 7 24.16 -33.52 14.76
CA PRO A 7 23.90 -33.02 13.42
C PRO A 7 23.51 -31.55 13.50
N ASP A 8 24.36 -30.66 12.98
CA ASP A 8 24.00 -29.27 12.70
C ASP A 8 22.84 -29.30 11.70
N ALA A 9 21.66 -29.08 12.21
CA ALA A 9 20.42 -29.00 11.46
C ALA A 9 20.28 -27.60 10.86
N ASP A 10 21.18 -27.24 9.95
CA ASP A 10 20.93 -26.08 9.07
C ASP A 10 21.41 -26.38 7.65
N SER A 11 20.78 -27.37 7.04
CA SER A 11 20.85 -27.60 5.61
C SER A 11 19.72 -26.83 4.92
N SER A 12 19.60 -25.54 5.20
CA SER A 12 18.78 -24.67 4.36
C SER A 12 19.53 -24.44 3.04
N ALA A 13 18.83 -24.48 1.92
CA ALA A 13 19.43 -24.18 0.63
C ALA A 13 20.04 -22.78 0.68
N LEU A 14 21.25 -22.62 0.11
CA LEU A 14 21.94 -21.33 0.06
C LEU A 14 21.11 -20.25 -0.60
N LEU A 15 20.24 -20.61 -1.53
CA LEU A 15 19.33 -19.72 -2.22
C LEU A 15 17.90 -20.20 -2.02
N GLN A 16 17.05 -19.33 -1.56
CA GLN A 16 15.63 -19.61 -1.40
C GLN A 16 14.84 -19.10 -2.60
N PRO A 17 13.93 -19.91 -3.17
CA PRO A 17 13.06 -19.44 -4.23
C PRO A 17 12.14 -18.35 -3.71
N PHE A 18 11.82 -17.38 -4.58
CA PHE A 18 10.84 -16.36 -4.22
C PHE A 18 9.49 -16.99 -3.85
N PRO A 19 8.85 -16.56 -2.75
CA PRO A 19 7.60 -17.14 -2.27
C PRO A 19 6.48 -17.01 -3.30
N LYS A 20 5.84 -18.12 -3.59
CA LYS A 20 4.69 -18.14 -4.49
C LYS A 20 3.43 -17.68 -3.77
N PRO A 21 2.63 -16.81 -4.37
CA PRO A 21 1.35 -16.41 -3.81
C PRO A 21 0.36 -17.59 -3.75
N GLY A 22 -0.57 -17.56 -2.80
CA GLY A 22 -1.64 -18.53 -2.67
C GLY A 22 -2.63 -18.48 -3.84
N ARG A 23 -3.55 -19.43 -3.88
CA ARG A 23 -4.49 -19.64 -5.01
C ARG A 23 -5.39 -18.41 -5.29
N LEU A 24 -5.92 -17.77 -4.23
CA LEU A 24 -6.79 -16.61 -4.39
C LEU A 24 -6.01 -15.38 -4.86
N VAL A 25 -4.78 -15.22 -4.40
CA VAL A 25 -3.89 -14.15 -4.88
C VAL A 25 -3.53 -14.37 -6.35
N GLN A 26 -3.20 -15.61 -6.75
CA GLN A 26 -2.96 -15.95 -8.15
C GLN A 26 -4.21 -15.74 -9.02
N PHE A 27 -5.40 -16.01 -8.48
CA PHE A 27 -6.66 -15.72 -9.15
C PHE A 27 -6.84 -14.23 -9.38
N ALA A 28 -6.59 -13.41 -8.34
CA ALA A 28 -6.66 -11.95 -8.46
C ALA A 28 -5.69 -11.40 -9.52
N TYR A 29 -4.47 -11.93 -9.64
CA TYR A 29 -3.55 -11.55 -10.71
C TYR A 29 -4.08 -11.92 -12.10
N ARG A 30 -4.65 -13.11 -12.25
CA ARG A 30 -5.26 -13.51 -13.55
C ARG A 30 -6.42 -12.61 -13.96
N GLU A 31 -7.27 -12.22 -13.01
CA GLU A 31 -8.35 -11.26 -13.26
C GLU A 31 -7.81 -9.91 -13.74
N LEU A 32 -6.72 -9.43 -13.12
CA LEU A 32 -6.05 -8.19 -13.54
C LEU A 32 -5.44 -8.28 -14.93
N ASP A 33 -4.80 -9.40 -15.27
CA ASP A 33 -4.20 -9.63 -16.58
C ASP A 33 -5.28 -9.70 -17.67
N LEU A 34 -6.38 -10.40 -17.39
CA LEU A 34 -7.54 -10.45 -18.29
C LEU A 34 -8.18 -9.07 -18.47
N ALA A 35 -8.30 -8.29 -17.39
CA ALA A 35 -8.84 -6.96 -17.47
C ALA A 35 -7.93 -6.02 -18.27
N THR A 36 -6.62 -6.14 -18.12
CA THR A 36 -5.64 -5.38 -18.91
C THR A 36 -5.75 -5.70 -20.40
N SER A 37 -5.85 -6.98 -20.76
CA SER A 37 -6.02 -7.41 -22.15
C SER A 37 -7.33 -6.89 -22.75
N ARG A 38 -8.44 -6.99 -22.01
CA ARG A 38 -9.75 -6.49 -22.46
C ARG A 38 -9.82 -4.96 -22.55
N GLN A 39 -9.08 -4.25 -21.70
CA GLN A 39 -8.97 -2.79 -21.78
C GLN A 39 -8.23 -2.36 -23.04
N GLN A 40 -7.18 -3.09 -23.45
CA GLN A 40 -6.49 -2.84 -24.71
C GLN A 40 -7.45 -3.01 -25.92
N ASP A 41 -8.40 -3.93 -25.83
CA ASP A 41 -9.42 -4.16 -26.83
C ASP A 41 -10.65 -3.23 -26.69
N HIS A 42 -10.64 -2.26 -25.79
CA HIS A 42 -11.76 -1.34 -25.47
C HIS A 42 -13.08 -2.05 -25.09
N LEU A 43 -13.01 -3.26 -24.52
CA LEU A 43 -14.18 -4.10 -24.25
C LEU A 43 -14.73 -4.00 -22.82
N LEU A 44 -14.08 -3.26 -21.92
CA LEU A 44 -14.52 -3.12 -20.52
C LEU A 44 -14.87 -1.67 -20.15
N PRO A 45 -16.01 -1.44 -19.45
CA PRO A 45 -16.29 -0.19 -18.79
C PRO A 45 -15.28 0.12 -17.70
N LEU A 46 -14.84 1.36 -17.56
CA LEU A 46 -13.87 1.80 -16.55
C LEU A 46 -14.30 1.51 -15.10
N GLN A 47 -15.61 1.44 -14.83
CA GLN A 47 -16.15 1.16 -13.50
C GLN A 47 -15.82 -0.25 -13.00
N ASP A 48 -15.75 -1.24 -13.88
CA ASP A 48 -15.47 -2.63 -13.49
C ASP A 48 -14.01 -2.82 -13.05
N LEU A 49 -13.10 -1.98 -13.54
CA LEU A 49 -11.68 -2.04 -13.18
C LEU A 49 -11.41 -1.60 -11.73
N ALA A 50 -12.25 -0.72 -11.18
CA ALA A 50 -12.11 -0.24 -9.81
C ALA A 50 -12.39 -1.32 -8.76
N THR A 51 -13.25 -2.30 -9.10
CA THR A 51 -13.67 -3.37 -8.18
C THR A 51 -12.67 -4.52 -8.08
N LEU A 52 -11.69 -4.59 -9.01
CA LEU A 52 -10.72 -5.68 -9.03
C LEU A 52 -9.79 -5.64 -7.82
N ALA A 53 -9.60 -6.80 -7.21
CA ALA A 53 -8.66 -6.95 -6.12
C ALA A 53 -7.22 -6.79 -6.62
N ARG A 54 -6.46 -5.93 -5.96
CA ARG A 54 -5.03 -5.68 -6.23
C ARG A 54 -4.23 -6.15 -5.02
N PRO A 55 -3.53 -7.29 -5.07
CA PRO A 55 -2.81 -7.84 -3.92
C PRO A 55 -1.81 -6.86 -3.26
N TRP A 56 -1.22 -5.96 -4.04
CA TRP A 56 -0.36 -4.89 -3.52
C TRP A 56 -1.11 -3.74 -2.84
N ASN A 57 -2.43 -3.66 -3.00
CA ASN A 57 -3.32 -2.72 -2.32
C ASN A 57 -4.37 -3.47 -1.51
N ARG A 58 -4.07 -3.75 -0.26
CA ARG A 58 -4.93 -4.53 0.64
C ARG A 58 -6.33 -3.95 0.82
N GLY A 59 -6.51 -2.64 0.63
CA GLY A 59 -7.81 -2.00 0.68
C GLY A 59 -8.80 -2.57 -0.35
N THR A 60 -8.31 -3.05 -1.48
CA THR A 60 -9.10 -3.69 -2.54
C THR A 60 -9.39 -5.17 -2.29
N CYS A 61 -8.67 -5.83 -1.36
CA CYS A 61 -8.87 -7.24 -1.00
C CYS A 61 -10.00 -7.34 0.05
N GLN A 62 -11.25 -7.34 -0.39
CA GLN A 62 -12.41 -7.20 0.50
C GLN A 62 -12.84 -8.53 1.14
N THR A 63 -12.51 -9.69 0.57
CA THR A 63 -12.85 -10.97 1.18
C THR A 63 -11.82 -11.37 2.23
N ALA A 64 -12.27 -11.91 3.36
CA ALA A 64 -11.40 -12.32 4.46
C ALA A 64 -10.37 -13.38 4.03
N GLN A 65 -10.78 -14.31 3.17
CA GLN A 65 -9.91 -15.39 2.66
C GLN A 65 -8.78 -14.84 1.80
N LEU A 66 -9.09 -13.97 0.82
CA LEU A 66 -8.07 -13.34 -0.02
C LEU A 66 -7.13 -12.48 0.82
N ARG A 67 -7.67 -11.67 1.73
CA ARG A 67 -6.86 -10.83 2.61
C ARG A 67 -5.91 -11.63 3.48
N ARG A 68 -6.37 -12.80 3.99
CA ARG A 68 -5.53 -13.72 4.75
C ARG A 68 -4.40 -14.30 3.88
N GLU A 69 -4.69 -14.74 2.67
CA GLU A 69 -3.64 -15.24 1.75
C GLU A 69 -2.62 -14.17 1.39
N VAL A 70 -3.06 -12.93 1.17
CA VAL A 70 -2.15 -11.79 0.97
C VAL A 70 -1.23 -11.63 2.17
N TRP A 71 -1.74 -11.65 3.41
CA TRP A 71 -0.90 -11.56 4.59
C TRP A 71 0.13 -12.68 4.69
N LEU A 72 -0.28 -13.91 4.46
CA LEU A 72 0.65 -15.07 4.51
C LEU A 72 1.73 -14.97 3.42
N TRP A 73 1.37 -14.49 2.24
CA TRP A 73 2.34 -14.27 1.18
C TRP A 73 3.31 -13.15 1.52
N LEU A 74 2.84 -12.02 2.04
CA LEU A 74 3.70 -10.91 2.45
C LEU A 74 4.64 -11.29 3.60
N GLU A 75 4.20 -12.12 4.54
CA GLU A 75 5.04 -12.67 5.60
C GLU A 75 6.19 -13.50 5.02
N ALA A 76 5.87 -14.40 4.10
CA ALA A 76 6.87 -15.20 3.42
C ALA A 76 7.85 -14.32 2.61
N VAL A 77 7.36 -13.26 1.94
CA VAL A 77 8.20 -12.32 1.19
C VAL A 77 9.09 -11.50 2.14
N ALA A 78 8.59 -11.04 3.27
CA ALA A 78 9.40 -10.32 4.26
C ALA A 78 10.53 -11.21 4.81
N THR A 79 10.22 -12.46 5.12
CA THR A 79 11.20 -13.46 5.55
C THR A 79 12.23 -13.71 4.46
N TRP A 80 11.80 -13.89 3.21
CA TRP A 80 12.67 -14.08 2.06
C TRP A 80 13.58 -12.86 1.82
N LEU A 81 13.06 -11.64 1.90
CA LEU A 81 13.84 -10.41 1.76
C LEU A 81 14.93 -10.33 2.83
N ASN A 82 14.60 -10.68 4.08
CA ASN A 82 15.58 -10.71 5.17
C ASN A 82 16.70 -11.73 4.93
N HIS A 83 16.40 -12.85 4.27
CA HIS A 83 17.39 -13.88 3.95
C HIS A 83 18.25 -13.51 2.73
N GLU A 84 17.63 -13.05 1.65
CA GLU A 84 18.28 -12.92 0.33
C GLU A 84 18.89 -11.52 0.09
N HIS A 85 18.40 -10.48 0.77
CA HIS A 85 18.75 -9.09 0.46
C HIS A 85 19.29 -8.29 1.64
N VAL A 86 19.24 -8.84 2.86
CA VAL A 86 19.70 -8.13 4.06
C VAL A 86 21.05 -8.67 4.48
N TRP A 87 22.03 -7.77 4.61
CA TRP A 87 23.36 -8.09 5.10
C TRP A 87 23.64 -7.47 6.46
N ASP A 88 23.18 -6.25 6.71
CA ASP A 88 23.37 -5.52 7.96
C ASP A 88 22.19 -5.75 8.90
N VAL A 89 22.44 -5.89 10.19
CA VAL A 89 21.40 -6.01 11.23
C VAL A 89 20.42 -4.82 11.18
N ALA A 90 20.89 -3.62 10.85
CA ALA A 90 20.07 -2.44 10.71
C ALA A 90 19.10 -2.47 9.51
N ASP A 91 19.31 -3.40 8.58
CA ASP A 91 18.51 -3.56 7.37
C ASP A 91 17.40 -4.60 7.51
N VAL A 92 17.41 -5.35 8.60
CA VAL A 92 16.40 -6.38 8.89
C VAL A 92 15.01 -5.76 8.99
N ILE A 93 14.08 -6.29 8.22
CA ILE A 93 12.65 -5.95 8.35
C ILE A 93 12.21 -6.43 9.75
N PRO A 94 11.78 -5.53 10.64
CA PRO A 94 11.48 -5.89 12.02
C PRO A 94 10.25 -6.80 12.11
N THR A 95 10.19 -7.64 13.13
CA THR A 95 9.07 -8.57 13.38
C THR A 95 7.72 -7.86 13.54
N CYS A 96 7.73 -6.61 13.97
CA CYS A 96 6.53 -5.77 14.11
C CYS A 96 6.13 -5.07 12.79
N TRP A 97 6.72 -5.44 11.63
CA TRP A 97 6.42 -4.81 10.35
C TRP A 97 4.92 -4.70 10.00
N PRO A 98 4.04 -5.66 10.40
CA PRO A 98 2.60 -5.54 10.12
C PRO A 98 1.92 -4.37 10.81
N GLN A 99 2.51 -3.85 11.88
CA GLN A 99 2.02 -2.69 12.64
C GLN A 99 2.46 -1.34 12.03
N HIS A 100 3.30 -1.37 11.00
CA HIS A 100 3.81 -0.20 10.31
C HIS A 100 3.21 -0.10 8.89
N PRO A 101 2.16 0.70 8.66
CA PRO A 101 1.48 0.78 7.36
C PRO A 101 2.43 1.01 6.19
N HIS A 102 3.46 1.83 6.36
CA HIS A 102 4.44 2.11 5.31
C HIS A 102 5.29 0.89 4.93
N LEU A 103 5.63 0.01 5.90
CA LEU A 103 6.32 -1.24 5.60
C LEU A 103 5.40 -2.22 4.89
N VAL A 104 4.17 -2.34 5.36
CA VAL A 104 3.18 -3.21 4.73
C VAL A 104 2.95 -2.82 3.26
N HIS A 105 2.78 -1.54 2.96
CA HIS A 105 2.65 -1.07 1.58
C HIS A 105 3.94 -1.30 0.78
N GLY A 106 5.09 -1.04 1.38
CA GLY A 106 6.38 -1.25 0.71
C GLY A 106 6.63 -2.70 0.35
N ILE A 107 6.44 -3.63 1.29
CA ILE A 107 6.60 -5.08 1.07
C ILE A 107 5.59 -5.57 0.02
N ALA A 108 4.35 -5.11 0.07
CA ALA A 108 3.33 -5.50 -0.91
C ALA A 108 3.69 -5.07 -2.34
N VAL A 109 4.24 -3.86 -2.51
CA VAL A 109 4.72 -3.38 -3.82
C VAL A 109 5.95 -4.15 -4.27
N LEU A 110 6.91 -4.44 -3.37
CA LEU A 110 8.07 -5.27 -3.70
C LEU A 110 7.67 -6.66 -4.16
N ALA A 111 6.70 -7.27 -3.47
CA ALA A 111 6.18 -8.59 -3.81
C ALA A 111 5.52 -8.60 -5.19
N ASP A 112 4.69 -7.61 -5.51
CA ASP A 112 4.05 -7.45 -6.80
C ASP A 112 5.07 -7.26 -7.91
N GLN A 113 6.01 -6.32 -7.73
CA GLN A 113 7.04 -6.02 -8.72
C GLN A 113 7.91 -7.24 -9.02
N HIS A 114 8.36 -7.99 -7.99
CA HIS A 114 9.13 -9.22 -8.20
C HIS A 114 8.32 -10.30 -8.89
N HIS A 115 7.06 -10.48 -8.48
CA HIS A 115 6.17 -11.46 -9.09
C HIS A 115 5.99 -11.20 -10.58
N ARG A 116 5.76 -9.95 -10.99
CA ARG A 116 5.64 -9.55 -12.40
C ARG A 116 6.96 -9.68 -13.15
N ALA A 117 8.05 -9.23 -12.55
CA ALA A 117 9.39 -9.33 -13.14
C ALA A 117 9.79 -10.79 -13.38
N GLY A 118 9.43 -11.70 -12.47
CA GLY A 118 9.69 -13.14 -12.60
C GLY A 118 8.88 -13.85 -13.68
N GLN A 119 7.86 -13.21 -14.26
CA GLN A 119 7.07 -13.73 -15.38
C GLN A 119 7.64 -13.28 -16.74
N ALA A 120 8.60 -12.38 -16.75
CA ALA A 120 9.21 -11.91 -17.99
C ALA A 120 10.06 -13.01 -18.67
N LEU A 121 10.13 -12.95 -19.99
CA LEU A 121 10.93 -13.90 -20.80
C LEU A 121 12.43 -13.56 -20.81
N THR A 122 12.83 -12.37 -20.30
CA THR A 122 14.21 -11.93 -20.17
C THR A 122 14.56 -11.66 -18.72
N SER A 123 15.85 -11.61 -18.41
CA SER A 123 16.31 -11.31 -17.03
C SER A 123 16.23 -9.83 -16.64
N ASP A 124 16.06 -8.93 -17.63
CA ASP A 124 16.16 -7.49 -17.43
C ASP A 124 15.20 -6.95 -16.36
N PRO A 125 13.91 -7.33 -16.32
CA PRO A 125 13.00 -6.85 -15.27
C PRO A 125 13.39 -7.30 -13.86
N LEU A 126 13.96 -8.50 -13.71
CA LEU A 126 14.45 -8.99 -12.42
C LEU A 126 15.74 -8.27 -12.00
N ASP A 127 16.64 -7.99 -12.95
CA ASP A 127 17.86 -7.24 -12.68
C ASP A 127 17.53 -5.80 -12.28
N GLU A 128 16.61 -5.14 -12.99
CA GLU A 128 16.08 -3.82 -12.66
C GLU A 128 15.47 -3.80 -11.25
N TRP A 129 14.64 -4.78 -10.93
CA TRP A 129 14.05 -4.90 -9.61
C TRP A 129 15.11 -5.04 -8.53
N ARG A 130 16.09 -5.93 -8.71
CA ARG A 130 17.17 -6.17 -7.74
C ARG A 130 18.02 -4.95 -7.48
N ARG A 131 18.31 -4.18 -8.52
CA ARG A 131 19.14 -2.97 -8.42
C ARG A 131 18.45 -1.84 -7.69
N HIS A 132 17.14 -1.68 -7.86
CA HIS A 132 16.46 -0.46 -7.42
C HIS A 132 15.45 -0.68 -6.31
N SER A 133 14.63 -1.74 -6.36
CA SER A 133 13.49 -1.87 -5.48
C SER A 133 13.84 -2.25 -4.05
N PRO A 134 14.58 -3.35 -3.76
CA PRO A 134 14.99 -3.69 -2.40
C PRO A 134 15.89 -2.64 -1.76
N PRO A 135 16.97 -2.13 -2.41
CA PRO A 135 17.82 -1.14 -1.79
C PRO A 135 17.07 0.15 -1.41
N SER A 136 16.23 0.65 -2.29
CA SER A 136 15.41 1.84 -2.01
C SER A 136 14.39 1.61 -0.90
N PHE A 137 13.83 0.41 -0.78
CA PHE A 137 12.93 0.06 0.32
C PHE A 137 13.68 0.04 1.65
N ILE A 138 14.83 -0.62 1.71
CA ILE A 138 15.67 -0.74 2.91
C ILE A 138 16.10 0.65 3.38
N GLU A 139 16.57 1.51 2.50
CA GLU A 139 16.97 2.87 2.84
C GLU A 139 15.79 3.68 3.43
N ARG A 140 14.62 3.62 2.81
CA ARG A 140 13.41 4.28 3.34
C ARG A 140 12.96 3.70 4.67
N MET A 141 13.08 2.38 4.86
CA MET A 141 12.77 1.71 6.11
C MET A 141 13.71 2.20 7.22
N ARG A 142 15.02 2.17 7.01
CA ARG A 142 16.04 2.69 7.95
C ARG A 142 15.76 4.15 8.32
N SER A 143 15.54 4.98 7.33
CA SER A 143 15.27 6.42 7.55
C SER A 143 14.02 6.66 8.41
N ARG A 144 12.98 5.86 8.25
CA ARG A 144 11.69 6.03 8.96
C ARG A 144 11.68 5.38 10.34
N LEU A 145 12.25 4.20 10.45
CA LEU A 145 12.32 3.50 11.75
C LEU A 145 13.47 4.05 12.61
N ARG A 146 14.57 4.46 11.98
CA ARG A 146 15.81 4.85 12.67
C ARG A 146 16.19 3.76 13.68
N ASN A 147 16.25 4.11 14.98
CA ASN A 147 16.52 3.17 16.06
C ASN A 147 15.23 2.69 16.76
N HIS A 148 14.05 2.96 16.17
CA HIS A 148 12.79 2.48 16.71
C HIS A 148 12.55 1.03 16.26
N CYS A 149 11.93 0.25 17.11
CA CYS A 149 11.53 -1.13 16.83
C CYS A 149 12.70 -2.10 16.54
N GLN A 150 13.86 -1.89 17.15
CA GLN A 150 14.99 -2.83 17.06
C GLN A 150 14.73 -4.10 17.88
N GLU A 151 14.27 -3.94 19.13
CA GLU A 151 13.95 -5.04 20.04
C GLU A 151 12.45 -5.24 20.18
N ASP A 152 11.72 -4.16 20.47
CA ASP A 152 10.28 -4.15 20.67
C ASP A 152 9.58 -3.11 19.80
N HIS A 153 8.28 -3.37 19.54
CA HIS A 153 7.45 -2.40 18.81
C HIS A 153 7.28 -1.11 19.62
N GLN A 154 7.69 -0.01 19.03
CA GLN A 154 7.47 1.31 19.59
C GLN A 154 6.21 1.96 19.01
N SER A 155 5.41 2.57 19.88
CA SER A 155 4.20 3.27 19.43
C SER A 155 4.55 4.41 18.48
N TRP A 156 3.71 4.62 17.48
CA TRP A 156 3.88 5.64 16.46
C TRP A 156 4.11 7.04 17.05
N PRO A 157 5.31 7.64 16.89
CA PRO A 157 5.65 8.93 17.51
C PRO A 157 4.75 10.08 17.05
N ALA A 158 4.20 9.99 15.85
CA ALA A 158 3.33 11.02 15.29
C ALA A 158 1.84 10.89 15.70
N LYS A 159 1.47 9.89 16.52
CA LYS A 159 0.07 9.63 16.91
C LYS A 159 -0.65 10.89 17.43
N GLY A 160 0.00 11.64 18.31
CA GLY A 160 -0.61 12.87 18.86
C GLY A 160 -0.80 13.98 17.82
N ARG A 161 0.11 14.09 16.84
CA ARG A 161 -0.04 15.03 15.72
C ARG A 161 -1.14 14.58 14.76
N TYR A 162 -1.22 13.29 14.47
CA TYR A 162 -2.27 12.72 13.64
C TYR A 162 -3.65 12.92 14.26
N THR A 163 -3.81 12.62 15.57
CA THR A 163 -5.08 12.85 16.27
C THR A 163 -5.52 14.31 16.20
N ARG A 164 -4.58 15.26 16.34
CA ARG A 164 -4.90 16.68 16.13
C ARG A 164 -5.25 17.00 14.69
N HIS A 165 -4.58 16.38 13.72
CA HIS A 165 -4.85 16.59 12.29
C HIS A 165 -6.27 16.17 11.90
N ILE A 166 -6.73 15.01 12.38
CA ILE A 166 -8.08 14.49 12.11
C ILE A 166 -9.16 15.08 13.02
N GLY A 167 -8.76 15.86 14.03
CA GLY A 167 -9.70 16.53 14.96
C GLY A 167 -10.62 17.50 14.22
N GLU A 168 -11.89 17.54 14.62
CA GLU A 168 -12.97 18.29 13.97
C GLU A 168 -12.61 19.77 13.71
N ALA A 169 -12.08 20.47 14.73
CA ALA A 169 -11.71 21.88 14.60
C ALA A 169 -10.60 22.10 13.54
N THR A 170 -9.64 21.17 13.44
CA THR A 170 -8.54 21.25 12.46
C THR A 170 -9.03 20.88 11.06
N CYS A 171 -9.93 19.92 10.97
CA CYS A 171 -10.59 19.55 9.72
C CYS A 171 -11.42 20.73 9.19
N ARG A 172 -12.25 21.35 10.04
CA ARG A 172 -13.06 22.52 9.68
C ARG A 172 -12.21 23.66 9.13
N ARG A 173 -11.08 24.01 9.77
CA ARG A 173 -10.18 25.05 9.26
C ARG A 173 -9.63 24.75 7.87
N ARG A 174 -9.33 23.49 7.57
CA ARG A 174 -8.89 23.09 6.22
C ARG A 174 -10.02 23.23 5.20
N MET A 175 -11.22 22.79 5.56
CA MET A 175 -12.40 22.94 4.70
C MET A 175 -12.70 24.41 4.43
N ASP A 176 -12.59 25.29 5.42
CA ASP A 176 -12.77 26.73 5.26
C ASP A 176 -11.71 27.32 4.30
N ALA A 177 -10.46 26.85 4.41
CA ALA A 177 -9.39 27.26 3.48
C ALA A 177 -9.68 26.79 2.03
N TYR A 178 -10.14 25.55 1.85
CA TYR A 178 -10.52 25.05 0.51
C TYR A 178 -11.70 25.81 -0.06
N ALA A 179 -12.72 26.09 0.76
CA ALA A 179 -13.87 26.91 0.34
C ALA A 179 -13.47 28.35 0.00
N ALA A 180 -12.47 28.92 0.69
CA ALA A 180 -11.95 30.24 0.37
C ALA A 180 -11.24 30.25 -0.98
N ASP A 181 -10.40 29.25 -1.28
CA ASP A 181 -9.71 29.08 -2.55
C ASP A 181 -10.70 28.95 -3.70
N VAL A 182 -11.72 28.08 -3.56
CA VAL A 182 -12.76 27.92 -4.58
C VAL A 182 -13.57 29.21 -4.80
N ARG A 183 -13.85 29.97 -3.74
CA ARG A 183 -14.53 31.28 -3.87
C ARG A 183 -13.67 32.31 -4.62
N ALA A 184 -12.35 32.30 -4.37
CA ALA A 184 -11.44 33.20 -5.08
C ALA A 184 -11.44 32.95 -6.59
N LEU A 185 -11.47 31.69 -7.02
CA LEU A 185 -11.60 31.32 -8.43
C LEU A 185 -12.90 31.85 -9.04
N ARG A 186 -14.04 31.74 -8.33
CA ARG A 186 -15.32 32.25 -8.83
C ARG A 186 -15.30 33.76 -9.02
N SER A 187 -14.74 34.51 -8.07
CA SER A 187 -14.65 35.97 -8.19
C SER A 187 -13.79 36.43 -9.36
N THR A 188 -12.77 35.67 -9.73
CA THR A 188 -11.92 35.94 -10.89
C THR A 188 -12.66 35.66 -12.22
N TYR A 189 -13.51 34.62 -12.25
CA TYR A 189 -14.33 34.30 -13.44
C TYR A 189 -15.50 35.25 -13.64
N ASP A 190 -16.13 35.75 -12.57
CA ASP A 190 -17.21 36.73 -12.67
C ASP A 190 -16.71 38.11 -13.16
N GLN A 191 -15.43 38.44 -12.99
CA GLN A 191 -14.81 39.67 -13.50
C GLN A 191 -14.42 39.55 -14.97
N ASP A 192 -14.24 38.33 -15.49
CA ASP A 192 -13.89 38.07 -16.90
C ASP A 192 -15.13 37.51 -17.61
N GLN A 193 -16.08 38.38 -17.91
CA GLN A 193 -17.35 38.04 -18.56
C GLN A 193 -17.12 37.36 -19.92
N SER A 194 -17.01 36.05 -19.94
CA SER A 194 -17.24 35.20 -21.11
C SER A 194 -18.04 33.96 -20.73
N PRO A 195 -19.09 33.57 -21.46
CA PRO A 195 -20.08 32.59 -21.04
C PRO A 195 -19.57 31.15 -21.24
N ARG A 196 -18.95 30.59 -20.23
CA ARG A 196 -18.72 29.12 -20.12
C ARG A 196 -19.23 28.59 -18.77
N LEU A 197 -20.52 28.78 -18.58
CA LEU A 197 -21.29 28.20 -17.49
C LEU A 197 -21.57 26.73 -17.78
N GLY A 198 -21.20 25.82 -16.91
CA GLY A 198 -21.68 24.42 -16.91
C GLY A 198 -20.84 23.38 -16.17
N LEU A 199 -19.54 23.58 -15.99
CA LEU A 199 -18.67 22.53 -15.41
C LEU A 199 -18.30 22.74 -13.94
N VAL A 200 -18.47 23.94 -13.41
CA VAL A 200 -18.05 24.27 -12.03
C VAL A 200 -19.12 23.91 -11.00
N ASP A 201 -20.38 23.97 -11.36
CA ASP A 201 -21.49 23.61 -10.43
C ASP A 201 -21.55 22.10 -10.17
N LEU A 202 -21.20 21.27 -11.14
CA LEU A 202 -21.10 19.81 -10.96
C LEU A 202 -20.00 19.40 -9.97
N ALA A 203 -18.85 20.08 -10.02
CA ALA A 203 -17.73 19.76 -9.11
C ALA A 203 -18.02 20.14 -7.65
N ILE A 204 -18.86 21.14 -7.41
CA ILE A 204 -19.21 21.56 -6.03
C ILE A 204 -20.24 20.63 -5.41
N ASP A 205 -21.16 20.09 -6.19
CA ASP A 205 -22.13 19.10 -5.71
C ASP A 205 -21.43 17.76 -5.41
N GLU A 206 -20.41 17.37 -6.19
CA GLU A 206 -19.55 16.23 -5.87
C GLU A 206 -18.74 16.40 -4.57
N ILE A 207 -18.17 17.59 -4.33
CA ILE A 207 -17.44 17.89 -3.09
C ILE A 207 -18.38 17.90 -1.88
N LYS A 208 -19.60 18.37 -2.01
CA LYS A 208 -20.62 18.28 -0.95
C LYS A 208 -21.01 16.85 -0.67
N GLN A 209 -21.22 16.03 -1.71
CA GLN A 209 -21.53 14.60 -1.54
C GLN A 209 -20.39 13.84 -0.85
N LEU A 210 -19.13 14.17 -1.14
CA LEU A 210 -17.96 13.58 -0.46
C LEU A 210 -17.89 14.01 1.02
N SER A 211 -18.25 15.26 1.33
CA SER A 211 -18.33 15.75 2.72
C SER A 211 -19.43 15.07 3.53
N ASP A 212 -20.58 14.83 2.92
CA ASP A 212 -21.70 14.13 3.55
C ASP A 212 -21.44 12.62 3.69
N PHE A 213 -20.65 12.03 2.77
CA PHE A 213 -20.21 10.65 2.85
C PHE A 213 -19.24 10.42 4.01
N ASP A 214 -18.28 11.31 4.23
CA ASP A 214 -17.34 11.24 5.35
C ASP A 214 -18.05 11.38 6.70
N SER A 215 -19.07 12.24 6.78
CA SER A 215 -19.88 12.39 7.99
C SER A 215 -20.68 11.12 8.33
N HIS A 216 -21.05 10.33 7.33
CA HIS A 216 -21.79 9.07 7.52
C HIS A 216 -20.87 7.89 7.90
N VAL A 217 -19.62 7.89 7.44
CA VAL A 217 -18.67 6.82 7.73
C VAL A 217 -18.08 6.94 9.13
N TYR A 218 -17.82 8.16 9.60
CA TYR A 218 -17.25 8.40 10.94
C TYR A 218 -18.31 8.53 12.06
N GLY A 219 -19.58 8.65 11.72
CA GLY A 219 -20.67 8.76 12.69
C GLY A 219 -21.17 7.42 13.28
N ARG A 220 -20.78 6.27 12.74
CA ARG A 220 -21.31 4.95 13.17
C ARG A 220 -20.56 4.25 14.29
N ASP A 221 -19.38 4.71 14.68
CA ASP A 221 -18.60 4.04 15.73
C ASP A 221 -18.86 4.56 17.16
N LYS A 222 -19.91 5.36 17.38
CA LYS A 222 -20.26 5.89 18.72
C LYS A 222 -21.43 5.20 19.41
N ILE A 223 -21.95 4.10 18.88
CA ILE A 223 -23.02 3.35 19.57
C ILE A 223 -22.51 1.92 19.73
N ASN A 224 -21.74 1.66 20.73
CA ASN A 224 -21.58 0.44 21.54
C ASN A 224 -20.25 0.50 22.33
N ALA A 225 -20.32 1.12 23.48
CA ALA A 225 -19.46 0.87 24.62
C ALA A 225 -20.31 0.99 25.90
#